data_751f8016f03acbaa5b51efb915ce8e0d
#
_entry.id   751f8016f03acbaa5b51efb915ce8e0d
#
_cell.length_a   1.000
_cell.length_b   1.000
_cell.length_c   1.000
_cell.angle_alpha   90.00
_cell.angle_beta   90.00
_cell.angle_gamma   90.00
#
_symmetry.space_group_name_H-M   'P 1'
#
loop_
_entity.id
_entity.type
_entity.pdbx_description
1 polymer ?
#
loop_
_entity_poly.entity_id
_entity_poly.type
_entity_poly.pdbx_seq_one_letter_code
_entity_poly.pdbx_strand_id
1 'polypeptide(L)'
;VTSEDRGVTYDATTSVPSITSETDLKARLAGLSGVDAVGLEARCAKLATRSLKKSTKLTAIDLAISMVDLTTLEGADTPERVRSLCVKALRPDPRDLTVPSVAAVCVYPDLVAHARSVLGDSSVAVASVATAFPSGRASMAVKLLDVADAVDAGANEIDMVIDRGAFLSGRLGHVFEEIVAVKAACGDAHLKVILETGELVTYDNIRRASWLAMLAGADFIKTSTGKVSVNATPQAALVMLEAVRDFAEATGLLVGVKVAGGVRTTKDALRYLVLVNETAGSSWLTPERFRFGASSLLNDLLMQRLKQRRGTYVRADEFSGD
;
A
#
# COMPACT_ATOMS: atom_id res chain seq x y z
N VAL A 1 17.49 25.32 -15.89
CA VAL A 1 16.39 24.99 -16.79
C VAL A 1 15.20 24.67 -15.91
N THR A 2 14.30 25.62 -15.81
CA THR A 2 13.05 25.55 -15.05
C THR A 2 12.11 24.59 -15.75
N SER A 3 11.82 23.43 -15.13
CA SER A 3 10.70 22.60 -15.53
C SER A 3 9.42 23.26 -14.99
N GLU A 4 8.58 23.74 -15.89
CA GLU A 4 7.22 24.18 -15.58
C GLU A 4 6.45 23.02 -14.94
N ASP A 5 6.05 23.24 -13.71
CA ASP A 5 5.13 22.38 -12.96
C ASP A 5 3.75 22.53 -13.63
N ARG A 6 3.40 21.60 -14.53
CA ARG A 6 2.04 21.51 -15.06
C ARG A 6 1.16 20.93 -13.95
N GLY A 7 0.69 21.80 -13.09
CA GLY A 7 -0.36 21.48 -12.15
C GLY A 7 -1.61 21.04 -12.90
N VAL A 8 -1.85 19.73 -12.99
CA VAL A 8 -3.11 19.20 -13.51
C VAL A 8 -4.17 19.46 -12.45
N THR A 9 -5.02 20.45 -12.69
CA THR A 9 -6.22 20.68 -11.87
C THR A 9 -7.28 19.66 -12.31
N TYR A 10 -7.58 18.70 -11.45
CA TYR A 10 -8.69 17.77 -11.67
C TYR A 10 -10.01 18.43 -11.30
N ASP A 11 -10.99 18.38 -12.21
CA ASP A 11 -12.35 18.89 -11.98
C ASP A 11 -13.08 17.98 -10.98
N ALA A 12 -13.69 18.58 -9.95
CA ALA A 12 -14.34 17.88 -8.83
C ALA A 12 -15.62 17.10 -9.22
N THR A 13 -15.97 17.04 -10.50
CA THR A 13 -17.17 16.35 -11.02
C THR A 13 -16.89 14.97 -11.63
N THR A 14 -15.65 14.51 -11.58
CA THR A 14 -15.26 13.25 -12.22
C THR A 14 -15.64 12.07 -11.31
N SER A 15 -16.39 11.11 -11.85
CA SER A 15 -16.86 9.91 -11.15
C SER A 15 -16.24 8.65 -11.77
N VAL A 16 -16.13 7.58 -10.97
CA VAL A 16 -15.78 6.25 -11.49
C VAL A 16 -16.75 5.91 -12.63
N PRO A 17 -16.26 5.49 -13.81
CA PRO A 17 -17.10 5.03 -14.87
C PRO A 17 -18.01 3.89 -14.40
N SER A 18 -19.32 4.01 -14.56
CA SER A 18 -20.25 2.95 -14.13
C SER A 18 -20.00 1.67 -14.94
N ILE A 19 -19.83 0.57 -14.26
CA ILE A 19 -19.77 -0.77 -14.86
C ILE A 19 -21.17 -1.35 -14.84
N THR A 20 -21.77 -1.52 -16.02
CA THR A 20 -23.17 -1.91 -16.16
C THR A 20 -23.37 -3.42 -16.29
N SER A 21 -22.31 -4.16 -16.64
CA SER A 21 -22.32 -5.62 -16.81
C SER A 21 -20.91 -6.20 -16.80
N GLU A 22 -20.82 -7.52 -16.61
CA GLU A 22 -19.54 -8.23 -16.75
C GLU A 22 -18.96 -8.09 -18.16
N THR A 23 -19.80 -7.99 -19.19
CA THR A 23 -19.35 -7.76 -20.58
C THR A 23 -18.71 -6.39 -20.73
N ASP A 24 -19.28 -5.33 -20.14
CA ASP A 24 -18.71 -3.99 -20.12
C ASP A 24 -17.37 -3.98 -19.37
N LEU A 25 -17.30 -4.60 -18.18
CA LEU A 25 -16.06 -4.75 -17.43
C LEU A 25 -14.97 -5.44 -18.27
N LYS A 26 -15.29 -6.59 -18.87
CA LYS A 26 -14.35 -7.34 -19.70
C LYS A 26 -13.88 -6.53 -20.92
N ALA A 27 -14.77 -5.80 -21.58
CA ALA A 27 -14.43 -4.95 -22.71
C ALA A 27 -13.46 -3.83 -22.31
N ARG A 28 -13.70 -3.16 -21.17
CA ARG A 28 -12.80 -2.11 -20.66
C ARG A 28 -11.43 -2.67 -20.29
N LEU A 29 -11.37 -3.80 -19.59
CA LEU A 29 -10.11 -4.42 -19.20
C LEU A 29 -9.34 -5.00 -20.40
N ALA A 30 -10.02 -5.47 -21.44
CA ALA A 30 -9.42 -5.91 -22.70
C ALA A 30 -8.88 -4.73 -23.55
N GLY A 31 -9.50 -3.54 -23.40
CA GLY A 31 -9.07 -2.31 -24.08
C GLY A 31 -7.81 -1.67 -23.48
N LEU A 32 -7.33 -2.14 -22.33
CA LEU A 32 -6.08 -1.63 -21.73
C LEU A 32 -4.89 -2.01 -22.60
N SER A 33 -3.97 -1.06 -22.77
CA SER A 33 -2.71 -1.32 -23.46
C SER A 33 -1.92 -2.43 -22.79
N GLY A 34 -1.32 -3.32 -23.56
CA GLY A 34 -0.40 -4.34 -23.07
C GLY A 34 0.84 -3.72 -22.40
N VAL A 35 1.43 -4.45 -21.48
CA VAL A 35 2.66 -4.01 -20.80
C VAL A 35 3.88 -4.49 -21.59
N ASP A 36 4.70 -3.55 -22.05
CA ASP A 36 6.03 -3.88 -22.60
C ASP A 36 6.95 -4.34 -21.44
N ALA A 37 7.05 -5.65 -21.27
CA ALA A 37 7.84 -6.25 -20.20
C ALA A 37 9.32 -5.89 -20.28
N VAL A 38 9.89 -5.85 -21.49
CA VAL A 38 11.31 -5.52 -21.72
C VAL A 38 11.58 -4.06 -21.35
N GLY A 39 10.76 -3.15 -21.87
CA GLY A 39 10.86 -1.72 -21.55
C GLY A 39 10.62 -1.43 -20.06
N LEU A 40 9.68 -2.13 -19.44
CA LEU A 40 9.40 -2.04 -18.00
C LEU A 40 10.62 -2.41 -17.15
N GLU A 41 11.25 -3.55 -17.45
CA GLU A 41 12.45 -4.02 -16.74
C GLU A 41 13.64 -3.08 -16.94
N ALA A 42 13.86 -2.60 -18.17
CA ALA A 42 14.88 -1.63 -18.50
C ALA A 42 14.68 -0.30 -17.73
N ARG A 43 13.43 0.18 -17.61
CA ARG A 43 13.09 1.39 -16.84
C ARG A 43 13.34 1.18 -15.35
N CYS A 44 12.93 0.06 -14.77
CA CYS A 44 13.22 -0.28 -13.39
C CYS A 44 14.73 -0.30 -13.11
N ALA A 45 15.51 -0.95 -13.96
CA ALA A 45 16.97 -1.00 -13.85
C ALA A 45 17.60 0.40 -13.92
N LYS A 46 17.16 1.25 -14.85
CA LYS A 46 17.62 2.64 -14.96
C LYS A 46 17.29 3.48 -13.74
N LEU A 47 16.06 3.37 -13.21
CA LEU A 47 15.64 4.11 -12.03
C LEU A 47 16.39 3.65 -10.76
N ALA A 48 16.72 2.36 -10.66
CA ALA A 48 17.49 1.81 -9.54
C ALA A 48 18.92 2.35 -9.42
N THR A 49 19.48 2.96 -10.49
CA THR A 49 20.81 3.59 -10.47
C THR A 49 20.79 5.01 -9.90
N ARG A 50 19.62 5.61 -9.76
CA ARG A 50 19.51 6.98 -9.22
C ARG A 50 19.85 7.00 -7.72
N SER A 51 20.59 8.03 -7.32
CA SER A 51 20.99 8.25 -5.93
C SER A 51 20.51 9.61 -5.43
N LEU A 52 20.10 9.65 -4.16
CA LEU A 52 19.72 10.89 -3.49
C LEU A 52 20.95 11.54 -2.83
N LYS A 53 21.09 12.86 -2.99
CA LYS A 53 22.15 13.65 -2.32
C LYS A 53 21.92 13.67 -0.80
N LYS A 54 22.98 13.96 -0.02
CA LYS A 54 22.96 13.90 1.46
C LYS A 54 21.79 14.64 2.11
N SER A 55 21.52 15.89 1.74
CA SER A 55 20.41 16.69 2.31
C SER A 55 19.04 16.10 1.96
N THR A 56 18.84 15.76 0.70
CA THR A 56 17.60 15.14 0.21
C THR A 56 17.39 13.75 0.80
N LYS A 57 18.47 13.02 1.13
CA LYS A 57 18.39 11.68 1.69
C LYS A 57 17.73 11.66 3.07
N LEU A 58 18.03 12.63 3.95
CA LEU A 58 17.42 12.70 5.28
C LEU A 58 15.91 12.96 5.17
N THR A 59 15.53 13.96 4.37
CA THR A 59 14.11 14.25 4.09
C THR A 59 13.37 13.05 3.50
N ALA A 60 14.01 12.32 2.57
CA ALA A 60 13.41 11.13 1.98
C ALA A 60 13.28 9.96 2.98
N ILE A 61 14.17 9.85 3.97
CA ILE A 61 14.05 8.88 5.06
C ILE A 61 12.86 9.26 5.96
N ASP A 62 12.74 10.53 6.36
CA ASP A 62 11.62 11.00 7.18
C ASP A 62 10.28 10.80 6.44
N LEU A 63 10.25 11.09 5.14
CA LEU A 63 9.10 10.81 4.29
C LEU A 63 8.77 9.31 4.24
N ALA A 64 9.78 8.45 4.07
CA ALA A 64 9.57 7.00 4.08
C ALA A 64 9.00 6.52 5.43
N ILE A 65 9.47 7.06 6.57
CA ILE A 65 8.94 6.73 7.91
C ILE A 65 7.46 7.11 7.99
N SER A 66 7.09 8.33 7.57
CA SER A 66 5.69 8.78 7.60
C SER A 66 4.75 7.99 6.69
N MET A 67 5.27 7.19 5.76
CA MET A 67 4.52 6.33 4.84
C MET A 67 4.46 4.87 5.27
N VAL A 68 5.03 4.48 6.41
CA VAL A 68 5.00 3.09 6.88
C VAL A 68 3.63 2.74 7.43
N ASP A 69 3.06 1.61 6.98
CA ASP A 69 2.05 0.85 7.70
C ASP A 69 2.80 -0.22 8.51
N LEU A 70 3.03 0.07 9.80
CA LEU A 70 3.79 -0.82 10.68
C LEU A 70 2.95 -2.05 11.01
N THR A 71 3.40 -3.21 10.56
CA THR A 71 2.56 -4.40 10.40
C THR A 71 3.01 -5.55 11.28
N THR A 72 2.06 -6.16 12.00
CA THR A 72 2.20 -7.49 12.58
C THR A 72 0.97 -8.32 12.25
N LEU A 73 1.18 -9.50 11.64
CA LEU A 73 0.12 -10.40 11.16
C LEU A 73 0.56 -11.84 11.38
N GLU A 74 0.95 -12.15 12.61
CA GLU A 74 1.36 -13.48 13.02
C GLU A 74 0.26 -14.13 13.89
N GLY A 75 0.05 -15.42 13.72
CA GLY A 75 -0.94 -16.15 14.53
C GLY A 75 -0.63 -16.18 16.04
N ALA A 76 0.57 -15.75 16.41
CA ALA A 76 1.01 -15.63 17.80
C ALA A 76 1.01 -14.18 18.32
N ASP A 77 0.38 -13.23 17.59
CA ASP A 77 0.30 -11.84 18.05
C ASP A 77 -0.56 -11.76 19.31
N THR A 78 -0.09 -10.95 20.25
CA THR A 78 -0.76 -10.70 21.52
C THR A 78 -1.12 -9.23 21.68
N PRO A 79 -2.08 -8.85 22.53
CA PRO A 79 -2.36 -7.46 22.84
C PRO A 79 -1.12 -6.66 23.25
N GLU A 80 -0.20 -7.24 24.04
CA GLU A 80 1.02 -6.55 24.45
C GLU A 80 2.01 -6.33 23.29
N ARG A 81 2.08 -7.26 22.35
CA ARG A 81 2.86 -7.06 21.12
C ARG A 81 2.29 -5.91 20.28
N VAL A 82 0.96 -5.87 20.12
CA VAL A 82 0.28 -4.77 19.41
C VAL A 82 0.44 -3.45 20.17
N ARG A 83 0.38 -3.46 21.50
CA ARG A 83 0.67 -2.27 22.32
C ARG A 83 2.07 -1.72 22.04
N SER A 84 3.09 -2.60 22.06
CA SER A 84 4.47 -2.21 21.78
C SER A 84 4.62 -1.64 20.36
N LEU A 85 3.95 -2.27 19.36
CA LEU A 85 3.88 -1.79 17.98
C LEU A 85 3.26 -0.39 17.89
N CYS A 86 2.14 -0.15 18.58
CA CYS A 86 1.47 1.15 18.58
C CYS A 86 2.32 2.25 19.22
N VAL A 87 2.98 1.97 20.35
CA VAL A 87 3.89 2.91 21.01
C VAL A 87 5.03 3.30 20.07
N LYS A 88 5.60 2.32 19.36
CA LYS A 88 6.65 2.54 18.34
C LYS A 88 6.12 3.30 17.13
N ALA A 89 4.90 3.04 16.71
CA ALA A 89 4.24 3.75 15.60
C ALA A 89 4.08 5.25 15.91
N LEU A 90 3.67 5.57 17.13
CA LEU A 90 3.51 6.95 17.60
C LEU A 90 4.83 7.70 17.75
N ARG A 91 5.87 7.02 18.25
CA ARG A 91 7.20 7.59 18.51
C ARG A 91 8.29 6.62 18.12
N PRO A 92 8.66 6.58 16.83
CA PRO A 92 9.63 5.61 16.34
C PRO A 92 11.02 5.73 17.00
N ASP A 93 11.45 6.95 17.35
CA ASP A 93 12.62 7.18 18.22
C ASP A 93 12.20 8.10 19.40
N PRO A 94 12.00 7.57 20.61
CA PRO A 94 11.61 8.38 21.75
C PRO A 94 12.65 9.41 22.19
N ARG A 95 13.90 9.29 21.74
CA ARG A 95 15.01 10.22 22.01
C ARG A 95 15.05 11.40 21.04
N ASP A 96 14.35 11.32 19.91
CA ASP A 96 14.31 12.35 18.87
C ASP A 96 12.88 12.61 18.38
N LEU A 97 12.27 13.63 18.97
CA LEU A 97 10.88 14.03 18.65
C LEU A 97 10.72 14.64 17.24
N THR A 98 11.81 14.82 16.49
CA THR A 98 11.76 15.28 15.08
C THR A 98 11.53 14.12 14.10
N VAL A 99 11.55 12.87 14.58
CA VAL A 99 11.18 11.70 13.78
C VAL A 99 9.65 11.68 13.63
N PRO A 100 9.11 11.63 12.42
CA PRO A 100 7.66 11.56 12.25
C PRO A 100 7.10 10.24 12.77
N SER A 101 5.82 10.23 13.17
CA SER A 101 5.06 9.00 13.36
C SER A 101 4.90 8.24 12.04
N VAL A 102 4.56 6.97 12.11
CA VAL A 102 4.20 6.20 10.92
C VAL A 102 2.76 6.53 10.47
N ALA A 103 2.37 6.11 9.27
CA ALA A 103 1.03 6.35 8.73
C ALA A 103 -0.05 5.53 9.43
N ALA A 104 0.23 4.24 9.65
CA ALA A 104 -0.73 3.31 10.24
C ALA A 104 -0.04 2.16 10.98
N VAL A 105 -0.80 1.49 11.84
CA VAL A 105 -0.52 0.12 12.27
C VAL A 105 -1.45 -0.82 11.52
N CYS A 106 -0.97 -2.03 11.18
CA CYS A 106 -1.79 -3.02 10.48
C CYS A 106 -1.79 -4.33 11.27
N VAL A 107 -2.99 -4.79 11.65
CA VAL A 107 -3.20 -5.92 12.57
C VAL A 107 -4.35 -6.83 12.08
N TYR A 108 -4.60 -7.93 12.76
CA TYR A 108 -5.80 -8.74 12.58
C TYR A 108 -7.03 -8.08 13.21
N PRO A 109 -8.28 -8.41 12.76
CA PRO A 109 -9.52 -7.77 13.22
C PRO A 109 -9.72 -7.79 14.73
N ASP A 110 -9.42 -8.90 15.38
CA ASP A 110 -9.57 -9.10 16.84
C ASP A 110 -8.65 -8.21 17.69
N LEU A 111 -7.60 -7.63 17.10
CA LEU A 111 -6.65 -6.73 17.76
C LEU A 111 -6.88 -5.24 17.45
N VAL A 112 -7.86 -4.92 16.58
CA VAL A 112 -8.16 -3.53 16.16
C VAL A 112 -8.57 -2.66 17.35
N ALA A 113 -9.55 -3.11 18.16
CA ALA A 113 -10.03 -2.35 19.32
C ALA A 113 -8.89 -2.08 20.32
N HIS A 114 -7.98 -3.06 20.50
CA HIS A 114 -6.81 -2.88 21.34
C HIS A 114 -5.85 -1.83 20.77
N ALA A 115 -5.53 -1.89 19.46
CA ALA A 115 -4.70 -0.89 18.81
C ALA A 115 -5.31 0.52 18.93
N ARG A 116 -6.62 0.66 18.70
CA ARG A 116 -7.35 1.94 18.87
C ARG A 116 -7.21 2.49 20.29
N SER A 117 -7.37 1.63 21.30
CA SER A 117 -7.25 2.05 22.71
C SER A 117 -5.87 2.61 23.07
N VAL A 118 -4.81 2.09 22.43
CA VAL A 118 -3.42 2.54 22.65
C VAL A 118 -3.11 3.81 21.85
N LEU A 119 -3.59 3.89 20.60
CA LEU A 119 -3.33 5.03 19.71
C LEU A 119 -4.16 6.27 20.08
N GLY A 120 -5.32 6.10 20.70
CA GLY A 120 -6.20 7.21 21.08
C GLY A 120 -6.58 8.09 19.89
N ASP A 121 -6.52 9.41 20.10
CA ASP A 121 -6.83 10.44 19.09
C ASP A 121 -5.63 10.83 18.22
N SER A 122 -4.59 9.99 18.15
CA SER A 122 -3.44 10.25 17.29
C SER A 122 -3.81 10.18 15.81
N SER A 123 -2.94 10.76 14.96
CA SER A 123 -3.08 10.70 13.51
C SER A 123 -2.68 9.35 12.89
N VAL A 124 -2.15 8.40 13.70
CA VAL A 124 -1.79 7.07 13.22
C VAL A 124 -3.05 6.25 13.01
N ALA A 125 -3.30 5.83 11.79
CA ALA A 125 -4.47 5.03 11.44
C ALA A 125 -4.36 3.57 11.95
N VAL A 126 -5.49 2.92 12.16
CA VAL A 126 -5.56 1.47 12.35
C VAL A 126 -6.08 0.84 11.07
N ALA A 127 -5.22 0.05 10.43
CA ALA A 127 -5.57 -0.81 9.32
C ALA A 127 -5.82 -2.23 9.82
N SER A 128 -6.83 -2.90 9.28
CA SER A 128 -7.08 -4.32 9.51
C SER A 128 -7.04 -5.11 8.21
N VAL A 129 -6.42 -6.27 8.22
CA VAL A 129 -6.63 -7.24 7.14
C VAL A 129 -8.02 -7.85 7.27
N ALA A 130 -8.64 -8.22 6.15
CA ALA A 130 -9.94 -8.85 6.12
C ALA A 130 -10.13 -9.75 4.89
N THR A 131 -11.35 -10.27 4.69
CA THR A 131 -11.76 -11.11 3.57
C THR A 131 -11.04 -12.45 3.50
N ALA A 132 -10.96 -13.12 4.66
CA ALA A 132 -10.24 -14.38 4.82
C ALA A 132 -8.75 -14.28 4.46
N PHE A 133 -8.09 -13.22 4.94
CA PHE A 133 -6.65 -13.04 4.78
C PHE A 133 -5.86 -14.25 5.36
N PRO A 134 -4.79 -14.73 4.69
CA PRO A 134 -4.20 -14.22 3.45
C PRO A 134 -4.75 -14.84 2.17
N SER A 135 -5.68 -15.81 2.24
CA SER A 135 -6.09 -16.59 1.08
C SER A 135 -7.10 -15.87 0.17
N GLY A 136 -7.94 -15.02 0.71
CA GLY A 136 -9.05 -14.40 -0.01
C GLY A 136 -10.16 -15.41 -0.36
N ARG A 137 -10.22 -16.57 0.30
CA ARG A 137 -11.13 -17.68 -0.06
C ARG A 137 -12.09 -18.01 1.07
N ALA A 138 -13.26 -17.40 0.99
CA ALA A 138 -14.42 -17.69 1.82
C ALA A 138 -15.69 -17.29 1.06
N SER A 139 -16.86 -17.62 1.58
CA SER A 139 -18.11 -17.10 1.03
C SER A 139 -18.20 -15.59 1.24
N MET A 140 -18.96 -14.91 0.39
CA MET A 140 -19.19 -13.46 0.51
C MET A 140 -19.69 -13.06 1.91
N ALA A 141 -20.63 -13.84 2.46
CA ALA A 141 -21.17 -13.57 3.80
C ALA A 141 -20.08 -13.55 4.88
N VAL A 142 -19.14 -14.50 4.85
CA VAL A 142 -18.00 -14.55 5.79
C VAL A 142 -17.07 -13.37 5.59
N LYS A 143 -16.78 -13.00 4.34
CA LYS A 143 -15.91 -11.86 4.03
C LYS A 143 -16.50 -10.53 4.50
N LEU A 144 -17.81 -10.35 4.31
CA LEU A 144 -18.49 -9.12 4.76
C LEU A 144 -18.59 -9.04 6.29
N LEU A 145 -18.78 -10.17 6.96
CA LEU A 145 -18.76 -10.22 8.43
C LEU A 145 -17.36 -9.87 8.97
N ASP A 146 -16.31 -10.41 8.37
CA ASP A 146 -14.91 -10.11 8.72
C ASP A 146 -14.57 -8.61 8.58
N VAL A 147 -15.11 -7.97 7.52
CA VAL A 147 -14.99 -6.52 7.32
C VAL A 147 -15.79 -5.74 8.37
N ALA A 148 -17.03 -6.13 8.62
CA ALA A 148 -17.89 -5.46 9.61
C ALA A 148 -17.26 -5.53 11.02
N ASP A 149 -16.77 -6.68 11.44
CA ASP A 149 -16.08 -6.86 12.73
C ASP A 149 -14.88 -5.91 12.86
N ALA A 150 -14.08 -5.76 11.82
CA ALA A 150 -12.94 -4.85 11.83
C ALA A 150 -13.35 -3.37 11.90
N VAL A 151 -14.37 -2.98 11.13
CA VAL A 151 -14.89 -1.59 11.11
C VAL A 151 -15.55 -1.25 12.45
N ASP A 152 -16.38 -2.14 12.99
CA ASP A 152 -17.05 -1.96 14.28
C ASP A 152 -16.04 -1.88 15.44
N ALA A 153 -14.90 -2.59 15.33
CA ALA A 153 -13.78 -2.48 16.27
C ALA A 153 -13.00 -1.16 16.13
N GLY A 154 -13.27 -0.35 15.10
CA GLY A 154 -12.69 0.98 14.91
C GLY A 154 -11.54 1.05 13.92
N ALA A 155 -11.45 0.12 12.95
CA ALA A 155 -10.49 0.23 11.86
C ALA A 155 -10.79 1.45 10.97
N ASN A 156 -9.74 2.22 10.64
CA ASN A 156 -9.81 3.33 9.69
C ASN A 156 -9.59 2.87 8.24
N GLU A 157 -8.96 1.71 8.08
CA GLU A 157 -8.55 1.17 6.79
C GLU A 157 -8.71 -0.35 6.77
N ILE A 158 -9.21 -0.89 5.67
CA ILE A 158 -9.40 -2.33 5.47
C ILE A 158 -8.50 -2.80 4.31
N ASP A 159 -7.62 -3.74 4.59
CA ASP A 159 -6.75 -4.38 3.60
C ASP A 159 -7.39 -5.72 3.18
N MET A 160 -8.25 -5.73 2.15
CA MET A 160 -8.88 -6.94 1.61
C MET A 160 -7.96 -7.70 0.67
N VAL A 161 -8.18 -8.99 0.51
CA VAL A 161 -7.50 -9.85 -0.49
C VAL A 161 -8.50 -10.31 -1.53
N ILE A 162 -8.17 -10.16 -2.82
CA ILE A 162 -9.01 -10.66 -3.92
C ILE A 162 -9.01 -12.19 -3.98
N ASP A 163 -10.09 -12.79 -4.50
CA ASP A 163 -10.07 -14.19 -4.95
C ASP A 163 -9.22 -14.31 -6.23
N ARG A 164 -7.93 -14.63 -6.03
CA ARG A 164 -6.97 -14.79 -7.15
C ARG A 164 -7.37 -15.91 -8.09
N GLY A 165 -7.97 -16.99 -7.54
CA GLY A 165 -8.45 -18.12 -8.35
C GLY A 165 -9.59 -17.69 -9.27
N ALA A 166 -10.50 -16.84 -8.79
CA ALA A 166 -11.55 -16.27 -9.63
C ALA A 166 -10.96 -15.36 -10.71
N PHE A 167 -10.04 -14.48 -10.36
CA PHE A 167 -9.36 -13.59 -11.32
C PHE A 167 -8.64 -14.38 -12.42
N LEU A 168 -7.80 -15.34 -12.05
CA LEU A 168 -7.02 -16.16 -12.99
C LEU A 168 -7.89 -17.07 -13.86
N SER A 169 -9.08 -17.46 -13.40
CA SER A 169 -10.04 -18.24 -14.19
C SER A 169 -10.97 -17.37 -15.06
N GLY A 170 -10.74 -16.05 -15.13
CA GLY A 170 -11.52 -15.13 -15.95
C GLY A 170 -12.89 -14.75 -15.39
N ARG A 171 -13.21 -15.12 -14.12
CA ARG A 171 -14.44 -14.70 -13.42
C ARG A 171 -14.30 -13.28 -12.87
N LEU A 172 -14.04 -12.33 -13.79
CA LEU A 172 -13.73 -10.94 -13.43
C LEU A 172 -14.90 -10.21 -12.78
N GLY A 173 -16.14 -10.51 -13.22
CA GLY A 173 -17.36 -9.98 -12.62
C GLY A 173 -17.48 -10.34 -11.14
N HIS A 174 -17.18 -11.59 -10.79
CA HIS A 174 -17.18 -12.05 -9.39
C HIS A 174 -16.19 -11.27 -8.52
N VAL A 175 -14.96 -11.05 -8.99
CA VAL A 175 -13.95 -10.28 -8.24
C VAL A 175 -14.36 -8.82 -8.13
N PHE A 176 -14.94 -8.24 -9.17
CA PHE A 176 -15.44 -6.87 -9.18
C PHE A 176 -16.57 -6.68 -8.16
N GLU A 177 -17.60 -7.53 -8.20
CA GLU A 177 -18.74 -7.50 -7.28
C GLU A 177 -18.30 -7.68 -5.82
N GLU A 178 -17.31 -8.55 -5.58
CA GLU A 178 -16.73 -8.74 -4.27
C GLU A 178 -16.08 -7.46 -3.72
N ILE A 179 -15.27 -6.77 -4.53
CA ILE A 179 -14.63 -5.51 -4.11
C ILE A 179 -15.69 -4.43 -3.88
N VAL A 180 -16.68 -4.31 -4.75
CA VAL A 180 -17.81 -3.35 -4.59
C VAL A 180 -18.55 -3.60 -3.27
N ALA A 181 -18.89 -4.87 -2.98
CA ALA A 181 -19.58 -5.21 -1.74
C ALA A 181 -18.75 -4.92 -0.50
N VAL A 182 -17.44 -5.23 -0.55
CA VAL A 182 -16.51 -4.94 0.54
C VAL A 182 -16.34 -3.43 0.72
N LYS A 183 -16.21 -2.65 -0.38
CA LYS A 183 -16.14 -1.19 -0.29
C LYS A 183 -17.37 -0.59 0.38
N ALA A 184 -18.55 -1.10 0.04
CA ALA A 184 -19.79 -0.67 0.69
C ALA A 184 -19.81 -1.01 2.19
N ALA A 185 -19.28 -2.18 2.59
CA ALA A 185 -19.20 -2.59 3.99
C ALA A 185 -18.15 -1.80 4.79
N CYS A 186 -17.16 -1.20 4.15
CA CYS A 186 -16.16 -0.36 4.81
C CYS A 186 -16.73 0.95 5.38
N GLY A 187 -17.90 1.42 4.91
CA GLY A 187 -18.42 2.73 5.30
C GLY A 187 -17.40 3.85 5.03
N ASP A 188 -17.02 4.57 6.08
CA ASP A 188 -16.03 5.66 6.01
C ASP A 188 -14.57 5.16 6.00
N ALA A 189 -14.32 3.86 6.25
CA ALA A 189 -12.97 3.31 6.21
C ALA A 189 -12.44 3.21 4.78
N HIS A 190 -11.14 3.48 4.61
CA HIS A 190 -10.48 3.31 3.32
C HIS A 190 -10.30 1.83 2.97
N LEU A 191 -10.59 1.48 1.73
CA LEU A 191 -10.36 0.13 1.21
C LEU A 191 -9.04 0.03 0.46
N LYS A 192 -8.14 -0.86 0.90
CA LYS A 192 -6.93 -1.23 0.16
C LYS A 192 -7.08 -2.65 -0.38
N VAL A 193 -6.99 -2.80 -1.69
CA VAL A 193 -7.19 -4.09 -2.37
C VAL A 193 -5.85 -4.76 -2.65
N ILE A 194 -5.59 -5.88 -1.96
CA ILE A 194 -4.40 -6.71 -2.16
C ILE A 194 -4.60 -7.56 -3.42
N LEU A 195 -3.78 -7.30 -4.42
CA LEU A 195 -3.81 -8.00 -5.71
C LEU A 195 -3.04 -9.33 -5.66
N GLU A 196 -2.07 -9.47 -4.76
CA GLU A 196 -1.11 -10.58 -4.67
C GLU A 196 -0.32 -10.74 -5.96
N THR A 197 0.39 -9.70 -6.33
CA THR A 197 1.06 -9.55 -7.63
C THR A 197 2.02 -10.69 -7.98
N GLY A 198 2.61 -11.34 -6.97
CA GLY A 198 3.49 -12.49 -7.16
C GLY A 198 2.79 -13.73 -7.71
N GLU A 199 1.45 -13.80 -7.62
CA GLU A 199 0.64 -14.93 -8.12
C GLU A 199 -0.16 -14.59 -9.39
N LEU A 200 -0.13 -13.35 -9.87
CA LEU A 200 -0.88 -12.92 -11.07
C LEU A 200 -0.20 -13.29 -12.41
N VAL A 201 0.96 -13.91 -12.38
CA VAL A 201 1.68 -14.52 -13.52
C VAL A 201 2.27 -13.52 -14.49
N THR A 202 1.52 -12.49 -14.94
CA THR A 202 1.98 -11.54 -15.96
C THR A 202 1.78 -10.10 -15.53
N TYR A 203 2.57 -9.18 -16.09
CA TYR A 203 2.39 -7.73 -15.85
C TYR A 203 1.04 -7.23 -16.39
N ASP A 204 0.52 -7.81 -17.47
CA ASP A 204 -0.82 -7.50 -17.97
C ASP A 204 -1.91 -7.84 -16.96
N ASN A 205 -1.79 -8.96 -16.27
CA ASN A 205 -2.72 -9.32 -15.20
C ASN A 205 -2.63 -8.37 -14.02
N ILE A 206 -1.43 -7.92 -13.64
CA ILE A 206 -1.25 -6.91 -12.60
C ILE A 206 -1.96 -5.61 -13.01
N ARG A 207 -1.76 -5.15 -14.26
CA ARG A 207 -2.44 -3.95 -14.78
C ARG A 207 -3.96 -4.11 -14.78
N ARG A 208 -4.48 -5.25 -15.28
CA ARG A 208 -5.92 -5.52 -15.29
C ARG A 208 -6.52 -5.61 -13.89
N ALA A 209 -5.86 -6.29 -12.96
CA ALA A 209 -6.32 -6.38 -11.57
C ALA A 209 -6.30 -5.01 -10.88
N SER A 210 -5.29 -4.16 -11.16
CA SER A 210 -5.23 -2.78 -10.68
C SER A 210 -6.44 -1.97 -11.17
N TRP A 211 -6.71 -2.00 -12.47
CA TRP A 211 -7.86 -1.28 -13.05
C TRP A 211 -9.19 -1.83 -12.53
N LEU A 212 -9.34 -3.15 -12.43
CA LEU A 212 -10.55 -3.76 -11.89
C LEU A 212 -10.82 -3.28 -10.44
N ALA A 213 -9.78 -3.27 -9.60
CA ALA A 213 -9.92 -2.83 -8.21
C ALA A 213 -10.29 -1.33 -8.12
N MET A 214 -9.67 -0.48 -8.93
CA MET A 214 -9.98 0.96 -8.96
C MET A 214 -11.38 1.24 -9.50
N LEU A 215 -11.81 0.55 -10.56
CA LEU A 215 -13.18 0.62 -11.08
C LEU A 215 -14.23 0.15 -10.07
N ALA A 216 -13.86 -0.76 -9.16
CA ALA A 216 -14.73 -1.24 -8.08
C ALA A 216 -14.72 -0.35 -6.82
N GLY A 217 -13.98 0.78 -6.84
CA GLY A 217 -13.99 1.78 -5.77
C GLY A 217 -12.88 1.62 -4.72
N ALA A 218 -11.79 0.92 -5.02
CA ALA A 218 -10.63 0.86 -4.13
C ALA A 218 -10.01 2.25 -3.91
N ASP A 219 -9.70 2.60 -2.65
CA ASP A 219 -8.94 3.80 -2.31
C ASP A 219 -7.44 3.60 -2.49
N PHE A 220 -6.98 2.35 -2.32
CA PHE A 220 -5.62 1.89 -2.58
C PHE A 220 -5.61 0.55 -3.30
N ILE A 221 -4.60 0.34 -4.13
CA ILE A 221 -4.19 -1.00 -4.58
C ILE A 221 -2.91 -1.40 -3.86
N LYS A 222 -2.82 -2.66 -3.42
CA LYS A 222 -1.71 -3.18 -2.63
C LYS A 222 -1.08 -4.39 -3.33
N THR A 223 0.25 -4.47 -3.32
CA THR A 223 0.96 -5.55 -4.02
C THR A 223 0.66 -6.92 -3.44
N SER A 224 0.82 -7.10 -2.13
CA SER A 224 0.98 -8.44 -1.56
C SER A 224 0.46 -8.56 -0.13
N THR A 225 0.13 -9.77 0.28
CA THR A 225 -0.17 -10.14 1.67
C THR A 225 1.07 -10.17 2.56
N GLY A 226 2.23 -10.45 1.99
CA GLY A 226 3.44 -10.77 2.73
C GLY A 226 3.54 -12.25 3.17
N LYS A 227 2.58 -13.08 2.79
CA LYS A 227 2.47 -14.50 3.20
C LYS A 227 2.74 -15.50 2.05
N VAL A 228 3.15 -15.01 0.89
CA VAL A 228 3.58 -15.81 -0.27
C VAL A 228 5.08 -15.62 -0.53
N SER A 229 5.67 -16.48 -1.37
CA SER A 229 7.12 -16.46 -1.63
C SER A 229 7.58 -15.22 -2.40
N VAL A 230 6.78 -14.75 -3.37
CA VAL A 230 7.08 -13.55 -4.19
C VAL A 230 6.15 -12.43 -3.75
N ASN A 231 6.72 -11.37 -3.22
CA ASN A 231 5.99 -10.20 -2.73
C ASN A 231 6.22 -8.98 -3.64
N ALA A 232 6.28 -7.77 -3.06
CA ALA A 232 6.50 -6.55 -3.83
C ALA A 232 7.82 -6.59 -4.60
N THR A 233 7.74 -6.29 -5.91
CA THR A 233 8.90 -6.05 -6.77
C THR A 233 8.82 -4.64 -7.37
N PRO A 234 9.95 -4.01 -7.72
CA PRO A 234 9.93 -2.72 -8.40
C PRO A 234 9.14 -2.75 -9.71
N GLN A 235 9.18 -3.88 -10.42
CA GLN A 235 8.45 -4.06 -11.67
C GLN A 235 6.93 -4.07 -11.45
N ALA A 236 6.44 -4.88 -10.50
CA ALA A 236 5.03 -4.89 -10.14
C ALA A 236 4.54 -3.51 -9.67
N ALA A 237 5.34 -2.84 -8.82
CA ALA A 237 5.03 -1.49 -8.36
C ALA A 237 5.01 -0.47 -9.50
N LEU A 238 5.92 -0.57 -10.48
CA LEU A 238 5.92 0.30 -11.66
C LEU A 238 4.63 0.14 -12.46
N VAL A 239 4.19 -1.10 -12.73
CA VAL A 239 2.91 -1.36 -13.41
C VAL A 239 1.73 -0.76 -12.64
N MET A 240 1.70 -0.90 -11.32
CA MET A 240 0.65 -0.35 -10.48
C MET A 240 0.67 1.18 -10.46
N LEU A 241 1.85 1.80 -10.40
CA LEU A 241 1.99 3.26 -10.45
C LEU A 241 1.58 3.84 -11.81
N GLU A 242 1.90 3.15 -12.90
CA GLU A 242 1.38 3.50 -14.23
C GLU A 242 -0.14 3.37 -14.28
N ALA A 243 -0.70 2.29 -13.70
CA ALA A 243 -2.14 2.09 -13.67
C ALA A 243 -2.89 3.19 -12.89
N VAL A 244 -2.39 3.60 -11.71
CA VAL A 244 -3.05 4.69 -10.94
C VAL A 244 -2.89 6.05 -11.62
N ARG A 245 -1.76 6.32 -12.28
CA ARG A 245 -1.57 7.53 -13.08
C ARG A 245 -2.56 7.58 -14.24
N ASP A 246 -2.60 6.51 -15.05
CA ASP A 246 -3.47 6.42 -16.22
C ASP A 246 -4.96 6.48 -15.81
N PHE A 247 -5.31 5.89 -14.65
CA PHE A 247 -6.64 5.97 -14.08
C PHE A 247 -6.99 7.39 -13.64
N ALA A 248 -6.06 8.09 -12.99
CA ALA A 248 -6.24 9.48 -12.60
C ALA A 248 -6.40 10.41 -13.82
N GLU A 249 -5.62 10.17 -14.88
CA GLU A 249 -5.76 10.90 -16.15
C GLU A 249 -7.12 10.65 -16.82
N ALA A 250 -7.63 9.42 -16.72
CA ALA A 250 -8.90 9.04 -17.36
C ALA A 250 -10.15 9.46 -16.56
N THR A 251 -10.05 9.54 -15.21
CA THR A 251 -11.23 9.71 -14.34
C THR A 251 -11.17 10.92 -13.41
N GLY A 252 -10.00 11.55 -13.23
CA GLY A 252 -9.76 12.56 -12.21
C GLY A 252 -9.62 12.02 -10.78
N LEU A 253 -9.80 10.72 -10.56
CA LEU A 253 -9.74 10.11 -9.24
C LEU A 253 -8.32 9.65 -8.90
N LEU A 254 -7.90 9.92 -7.68
CA LEU A 254 -6.56 9.61 -7.22
C LEU A 254 -6.60 8.40 -6.28
N VAL A 255 -6.06 7.29 -6.75
CA VAL A 255 -5.95 6.03 -5.98
C VAL A 255 -4.51 5.84 -5.51
N GLY A 256 -4.34 5.40 -4.26
CA GLY A 256 -3.03 5.15 -3.68
C GLY A 256 -2.44 3.80 -4.07
N VAL A 257 -1.12 3.66 -3.85
CA VAL A 257 -0.40 2.39 -4.01
C VAL A 257 0.28 2.02 -2.69
N LYS A 258 0.10 0.76 -2.25
CA LYS A 258 0.83 0.20 -1.11
C LYS A 258 1.73 -0.93 -1.58
N VAL A 259 3.04 -0.81 -1.35
CA VAL A 259 3.99 -1.91 -1.55
C VAL A 259 4.18 -2.65 -0.23
N ALA A 260 4.01 -3.96 -0.23
CA ALA A 260 4.07 -4.78 0.98
C ALA A 260 4.82 -6.08 0.75
N GLY A 261 5.53 -6.53 1.78
CA GLY A 261 6.39 -7.71 1.73
C GLY A 261 7.70 -7.49 0.98
N GLY A 262 8.81 -7.86 1.59
CA GLY A 262 10.13 -7.80 0.98
C GLY A 262 10.86 -6.45 1.05
N VAL A 263 10.22 -5.35 1.39
CA VAL A 263 10.86 -4.04 1.59
C VAL A 263 11.43 -3.98 3.00
N ARG A 264 12.73 -4.15 3.13
CA ARG A 264 13.40 -4.30 4.44
C ARG A 264 14.46 -3.25 4.73
N THR A 265 14.99 -2.58 3.71
CA THR A 265 16.09 -1.64 3.85
C THR A 265 15.70 -0.24 3.41
N THR A 266 16.34 0.76 4.00
CA THR A 266 16.25 2.16 3.56
C THR A 266 16.57 2.32 2.08
N LYS A 267 17.55 1.54 1.58
CA LYS A 267 17.92 1.56 0.17
C LYS A 267 16.73 1.16 -0.72
N ASP A 268 15.99 0.13 -0.31
CA ASP A 268 14.82 -0.31 -1.07
C ASP A 268 13.70 0.73 -0.99
N ALA A 269 13.40 1.25 0.20
CA ALA A 269 12.40 2.30 0.37
C ALA A 269 12.70 3.53 -0.49
N LEU A 270 13.94 4.03 -0.48
CA LEU A 270 14.34 5.17 -1.29
C LEU A 270 14.25 4.90 -2.80
N ARG A 271 14.51 3.67 -3.25
CA ARG A 271 14.29 3.27 -4.64
C ARG A 271 12.81 3.33 -5.03
N TYR A 272 11.90 2.89 -4.14
CA TYR A 272 10.45 3.02 -4.37
C TYR A 272 10.02 4.49 -4.39
N LEU A 273 10.54 5.36 -3.52
CA LEU A 273 10.22 6.80 -3.59
C LEU A 273 10.68 7.43 -4.92
N VAL A 274 11.84 7.05 -5.43
CA VAL A 274 12.28 7.45 -6.78
C VAL A 274 11.33 6.93 -7.85
N LEU A 275 10.92 5.67 -7.75
CA LEU A 275 9.98 5.06 -8.70
C LEU A 275 8.64 5.79 -8.71
N VAL A 276 8.10 6.13 -7.54
CA VAL A 276 6.85 6.92 -7.39
C VAL A 276 7.00 8.28 -8.04
N ASN A 277 8.03 9.04 -7.68
CA ASN A 277 8.25 10.40 -8.20
C ASN A 277 8.37 10.44 -9.73
N GLU A 278 9.11 9.49 -10.29
CA GLU A 278 9.40 9.44 -11.74
C GLU A 278 8.24 8.87 -12.58
N THR A 279 7.27 8.19 -11.94
CA THR A 279 6.18 7.53 -12.66
C THR A 279 4.83 8.23 -12.45
N ALA A 280 4.46 8.48 -11.20
CA ALA A 280 3.18 9.08 -10.84
C ALA A 280 3.30 10.57 -10.44
N GLY A 281 4.53 11.05 -10.19
CA GLY A 281 4.81 12.43 -9.82
C GLY A 281 4.88 12.66 -8.31
N SER A 282 5.32 13.87 -7.93
CA SER A 282 5.53 14.26 -6.54
C SER A 282 4.24 14.29 -5.71
N SER A 283 3.08 14.44 -6.32
CA SER A 283 1.78 14.40 -5.66
C SER A 283 1.45 13.04 -5.04
N TRP A 284 2.11 11.97 -5.48
CA TRP A 284 2.01 10.63 -4.86
C TRP A 284 3.01 10.41 -3.72
N LEU A 285 3.90 11.35 -3.44
CA LEU A 285 4.85 11.24 -2.33
C LEU A 285 4.24 11.73 -1.01
N THR A 286 3.09 11.19 -0.65
CA THR A 286 2.37 11.45 0.61
C THR A 286 1.80 10.15 1.19
N PRO A 287 1.57 10.06 2.52
CA PRO A 287 0.98 8.86 3.12
C PRO A 287 -0.45 8.57 2.64
N GLU A 288 -1.15 9.56 2.10
CA GLU A 288 -2.50 9.39 1.53
C GLU A 288 -2.47 8.70 0.18
N ARG A 289 -1.27 8.58 -0.46
CA ARG A 289 -1.16 8.05 -1.83
C ARG A 289 -0.12 6.95 -2.00
N PHE A 290 0.85 6.87 -1.10
CA PHE A 290 1.84 5.81 -1.15
C PHE A 290 2.18 5.30 0.25
N ARG A 291 2.21 3.96 0.42
CA ARG A 291 2.50 3.31 1.69
C ARG A 291 3.50 2.17 1.54
N PHE A 292 4.25 1.94 2.59
CA PHE A 292 5.09 0.76 2.80
C PHE A 292 4.47 -0.15 3.85
N GLY A 293 3.98 -1.33 3.46
CA GLY A 293 3.56 -2.36 4.42
C GLY A 293 4.79 -3.14 4.88
N ALA A 294 5.24 -2.91 6.11
CA ALA A 294 6.48 -3.50 6.59
C ALA A 294 6.52 -3.64 8.12
N SER A 295 7.33 -4.58 8.61
CA SER A 295 7.70 -4.72 10.02
C SER A 295 9.09 -4.17 10.29
N SER A 296 10.12 -4.76 9.71
CA SER A 296 11.53 -4.46 10.01
C SER A 296 12.10 -3.21 9.33
N LEU A 297 11.42 -2.67 8.30
CA LEU A 297 11.89 -1.49 7.54
C LEU A 297 12.09 -0.28 8.45
N LEU A 298 11.18 -0.06 9.40
CA LEU A 298 11.24 1.12 10.27
C LEU A 298 12.55 1.19 11.05
N ASN A 299 13.05 0.07 11.57
CA ASN A 299 14.32 0.03 12.28
C ASN A 299 15.50 0.41 11.38
N ASP A 300 15.54 -0.09 10.15
CA ASP A 300 16.60 0.28 9.21
C ASP A 300 16.53 1.78 8.82
N LEU A 301 15.33 2.33 8.63
CA LEU A 301 15.13 3.77 8.39
C LEU A 301 15.67 4.60 9.56
N LEU A 302 15.36 4.23 10.80
CA LEU A 302 15.84 4.91 12.01
C LEU A 302 17.35 4.84 12.14
N MET A 303 17.96 3.66 11.93
CA MET A 303 19.41 3.50 11.94
C MET A 303 20.09 4.38 10.88
N GLN A 304 19.58 4.38 9.66
CA GLN A 304 20.16 5.19 8.58
C GLN A 304 19.94 6.69 8.81
N ARG A 305 18.80 7.09 9.38
CA ARG A 305 18.52 8.47 9.79
C ARG A 305 19.55 8.96 10.82
N LEU A 306 19.73 8.18 11.87
CA LEU A 306 20.69 8.49 12.94
C LEU A 306 22.13 8.54 12.41
N LYS A 307 22.51 7.60 11.52
CA LYS A 307 23.79 7.62 10.82
C LYS A 307 24.00 8.91 10.00
N GLN A 308 22.98 9.37 9.27
CA GLN A 308 23.08 10.62 8.49
C GLN A 308 23.32 11.83 9.40
N ARG A 309 22.72 11.85 10.59
CA ARG A 309 22.86 12.95 11.57
C ARG A 309 24.20 12.92 12.32
N ARG A 310 24.62 11.73 12.78
CA ARG A 310 25.84 11.57 13.61
C ARG A 310 27.12 11.39 12.80
N GLY A 311 27.02 10.98 11.53
CA GLY A 311 28.17 10.62 10.70
C GLY A 311 28.82 9.29 11.04
N THR A 312 28.32 8.55 12.01
CA THR A 312 28.85 7.25 12.48
C THR A 312 27.81 6.13 12.32
N TYR A 313 28.29 4.89 12.22
CA TYR A 313 27.41 3.72 12.21
C TYR A 313 26.71 3.55 13.55
N VAL A 314 25.44 3.13 13.49
CA VAL A 314 24.55 2.87 14.61
C VAL A 314 24.30 1.38 14.70
N ARG A 315 24.24 0.83 15.90
CA ARG A 315 23.97 -0.60 16.13
C ARG A 315 22.48 -0.87 16.08
N ALA A 316 22.10 -2.08 15.64
CA ALA A 316 20.70 -2.49 15.53
C ALA A 316 19.99 -2.54 16.89
N ASP A 317 20.72 -2.84 17.96
CA ASP A 317 20.24 -2.90 19.35
C ASP A 317 19.97 -1.52 19.98
N GLU A 318 20.26 -0.42 19.29
CA GLU A 318 19.87 0.94 19.74
C GLU A 318 18.39 1.21 19.57
N PHE A 319 17.67 0.42 18.79
CA PHE A 319 16.23 0.51 18.62
C PHE A 319 15.56 -0.78 19.08
N SER A 320 14.38 -0.66 19.72
CA SER A 320 13.63 -1.84 20.16
C SER A 320 13.36 -2.79 19.00
N GLY A 321 13.62 -4.09 19.21
CA GLY A 321 13.13 -5.14 18.33
C GLY A 321 11.60 -5.17 18.36
N ASP A 322 11.03 -5.63 17.27
CA ASP A 322 9.56 -5.89 17.19
C ASP A 322 9.20 -7.17 17.91
#